data_b60f8afbb1368902a99727137c324e9e
#
_entry.id   b60f8afbb1368902a99727137c324e9e
#
_cell.length_a   1.000
_cell.length_b   1.000
_cell.length_c   1.000
_cell.angle_alpha   90.00
_cell.angle_beta   90.00
_cell.angle_gamma   90.00
#
_symmetry.space_group_name_H-M   'P 1'
#
loop_
_entity.id
_entity.type
_entity.pdbx_description
1 polymer ?
#
loop_
_entity_poly.entity_id
_entity_poly.type
_entity_poly.pdbx_seq_one_letter_code
_entity_poly.pdbx_strand_id
1 'polypeptide(L)'
;TLQAVCPNAAIFLATPLQTCTPQEWMDESHGLLKRRVIQKVAQKTGVHCIDSFYGSGFDCSVARSHGEVHPDEEWKIRIADFVTKEIESTLYKE
;
A
#
# COMPACT_ATOMS: atom_id res chain seq x y z
N THR A 1 15.95 -2.49 15.05
CA THR A 1 14.85 -2.71 14.09
C THR A 1 13.61 -3.22 14.81
N LEU A 2 12.47 -3.06 14.20
CA LEU A 2 11.22 -3.60 14.74
C LEU A 2 11.28 -5.12 14.89
N GLN A 3 11.91 -5.80 13.96
CA GLN A 3 12.08 -7.26 14.03
C GLN A 3 12.98 -7.67 15.19
N ALA A 4 14.01 -6.89 15.50
CA ALA A 4 14.90 -7.15 16.62
C ALA A 4 14.21 -6.93 17.98
N VAL A 5 13.32 -5.93 18.06
CA VAL A 5 12.57 -5.60 19.28
C VAL A 5 11.35 -6.50 19.46
N CYS A 6 10.69 -6.87 18.36
CA CYS A 6 9.47 -7.68 18.37
C CYS A 6 9.65 -8.91 17.44
N PRO A 7 10.49 -9.89 17.80
CA PRO A 7 10.83 -10.98 16.89
C PRO A 7 9.64 -11.90 16.54
N ASN A 8 8.60 -11.92 17.35
CA ASN A 8 7.41 -12.75 17.12
C ASN A 8 6.27 -12.00 16.44
N ALA A 9 6.46 -10.70 16.14
CA ALA A 9 5.44 -9.91 15.48
C ALA A 9 5.54 -10.06 13.96
N ALA A 10 4.40 -10.14 13.29
CA ALA A 10 4.35 -10.07 11.83
C ALA A 10 4.45 -8.59 11.41
N ILE A 11 5.39 -8.30 10.52
CA ILE A 11 5.63 -6.94 10.03
C ILE A 11 5.19 -6.84 8.57
N PHE A 12 4.43 -5.79 8.27
CA PHE A 12 3.94 -5.51 6.92
C PHE A 12 4.38 -4.13 6.48
N LEU A 13 4.83 -4.03 5.23
CA LEU A 13 5.04 -2.74 4.56
C LEU A 13 3.97 -2.60 3.49
N ALA A 14 3.36 -1.43 3.40
CA ALA A 14 2.36 -1.16 2.37
C ALA A 14 2.93 -0.19 1.34
N THR A 15 2.69 -0.44 0.05
CA THR A 15 3.02 0.51 -1.00
C THR A 15 2.02 1.67 -0.97
N PRO A 16 2.38 2.86 -1.50
CA PRO A 16 1.44 3.98 -1.55
C PRO A 16 0.28 3.67 -2.50
N LEU A 17 -0.81 4.40 -2.33
CA LEU A 17 -1.91 4.38 -3.29
C LEU A 17 -1.51 5.16 -4.54
N GLN A 18 -2.17 4.89 -5.66
CA GLN A 18 -2.03 5.71 -6.85
C GLN A 18 -2.63 7.08 -6.59
N THR A 19 -1.95 8.11 -7.08
CA THR A 19 -2.47 9.48 -7.03
C THR A 19 -2.45 10.06 -8.43
N CYS A 20 -3.33 11.00 -8.69
CA CYS A 20 -3.41 11.64 -10.00
C CYS A 20 -3.54 13.16 -9.81
N THR A 21 -2.42 13.78 -9.46
CA THR A 21 -2.35 15.20 -9.19
C THR A 21 -1.28 15.83 -10.09
N PRO A 22 -1.45 17.11 -10.49
CA PRO A 22 -0.45 17.81 -11.29
C PRO A 22 0.85 18.09 -10.52
N GLN A 23 0.88 17.88 -9.21
CA GLN A 23 2.09 18.08 -8.42
C GLN A 23 3.08 16.97 -8.68
N GLU A 24 4.25 17.34 -9.15
CA GLU A 24 5.27 16.41 -9.60
C GLU A 24 5.65 15.34 -8.58
N TRP A 25 5.77 15.71 -7.31
CA TRP A 25 6.16 14.79 -6.23
C TRP A 25 5.03 13.82 -5.81
N MET A 26 3.84 14.00 -6.38
CA MET A 26 2.67 13.16 -6.09
C MET A 26 2.08 12.53 -7.36
N ASP A 27 2.77 12.61 -8.48
CA ASP A 27 2.29 12.01 -9.71
C ASP A 27 2.48 10.49 -9.72
N GLU A 28 1.95 9.85 -10.76
CA GLU A 28 2.01 8.39 -10.89
C GLU A 28 3.45 7.87 -10.97
N SER A 29 4.35 8.60 -11.63
CA SER A 29 5.75 8.20 -11.75
C SER A 29 6.45 8.11 -10.40
N HIS A 30 6.21 9.08 -9.52
CA HIS A 30 6.78 9.08 -8.18
C HIS A 30 6.14 7.97 -7.33
N GLY A 31 4.86 7.71 -7.51
CA GLY A 31 4.18 6.60 -6.87
C GLY A 31 4.78 5.25 -7.22
N LEU A 32 5.07 5.04 -8.51
CA LEU A 32 5.73 3.82 -8.99
C LEU A 32 7.12 3.66 -8.41
N LEU A 33 7.89 4.75 -8.33
CA LEU A 33 9.23 4.70 -7.74
C LEU A 33 9.18 4.33 -6.27
N LYS A 34 8.28 4.92 -5.52
CA LYS A 34 8.07 4.60 -4.09
C LYS A 34 7.66 3.14 -3.92
N ARG A 35 6.78 2.64 -4.77
CA ARG A 35 6.36 1.23 -4.77
C ARG A 35 7.54 0.30 -4.93
N ARG A 36 8.41 0.56 -5.90
CA ARG A 36 9.59 -0.26 -6.17
C ARG A 36 10.56 -0.28 -4.99
N VAL A 37 10.78 0.88 -4.37
CA VAL A 37 11.67 0.99 -3.21
C VAL A 37 11.11 0.19 -2.05
N ILE A 38 9.84 0.32 -1.75
CA ILE A 38 9.19 -0.40 -0.65
C ILE A 38 9.23 -1.91 -0.88
N GLN A 39 8.97 -2.36 -2.11
CA GLN A 39 9.05 -3.78 -2.45
C GLN A 39 10.45 -4.35 -2.29
N LYS A 40 11.48 -3.59 -2.68
CA LYS A 40 12.86 -4.00 -2.49
C LYS A 40 13.25 -4.10 -1.02
N VAL A 41 12.82 -3.14 -0.20
CA VAL A 41 13.07 -3.17 1.24
C VAL A 41 12.39 -4.37 1.87
N ALA A 42 11.15 -4.65 1.52
CA ALA A 42 10.42 -5.81 2.02
C ALA A 42 11.13 -7.11 1.66
N GLN A 43 11.59 -7.23 0.42
CA GLN A 43 12.30 -8.42 -0.05
C GLN A 43 13.61 -8.63 0.70
N LYS A 44 14.38 -7.56 0.91
CA LYS A 44 15.68 -7.64 1.60
C LYS A 44 15.55 -7.95 3.09
N THR A 45 14.51 -7.44 3.72
CA THR A 45 14.29 -7.62 5.16
C THR A 45 13.44 -8.83 5.51
N GLY A 46 12.81 -9.45 4.51
CA GLY A 46 11.95 -10.62 4.72
C GLY A 46 10.59 -10.29 5.33
N VAL A 47 10.19 -9.02 5.36
CA VAL A 47 8.86 -8.64 5.85
C VAL A 47 7.82 -8.76 4.73
N HIS A 48 6.55 -8.82 5.11
CA HIS A 48 5.45 -8.90 4.14
C HIS A 48 5.23 -7.55 3.46
N CYS A 49 4.82 -7.60 2.19
CA CYS A 49 4.51 -6.37 1.44
C CYS A 49 3.06 -6.42 0.96
N ILE A 50 2.31 -5.35 1.27
CA ILE A 50 0.95 -5.17 0.77
C ILE A 50 1.00 -4.17 -0.37
N ASP A 51 0.69 -4.63 -1.58
CA ASP A 51 0.75 -3.79 -2.78
C ASP A 51 -0.57 -3.03 -2.98
N SER A 52 -0.75 -1.96 -2.19
CA SER A 52 -1.92 -1.10 -2.27
C SER A 52 -1.97 -0.28 -3.56
N PHE A 53 -0.81 -0.07 -4.20
CA PHE A 53 -0.72 0.73 -5.43
C PHE A 53 -1.58 0.13 -6.55
N TYR A 54 -1.50 -1.17 -6.75
CA TYR A 54 -2.32 -1.86 -7.75
C TYR A 54 -3.45 -2.68 -7.13
N GLY A 55 -3.20 -3.27 -5.99
CA GLY A 55 -4.15 -4.23 -5.40
C GLY A 55 -5.39 -3.62 -4.80
N SER A 56 -5.32 -2.36 -4.34
CA SER A 56 -6.47 -1.72 -3.68
C SER A 56 -7.60 -1.33 -4.64
N GLY A 57 -7.30 -1.23 -5.94
CA GLY A 57 -8.25 -0.73 -6.93
C GLY A 57 -8.36 0.79 -7.00
N PHE A 58 -7.68 1.52 -6.10
CA PHE A 58 -7.68 2.99 -6.12
C PHE A 58 -6.66 3.48 -7.14
N ASP A 59 -7.08 3.53 -8.40
CA ASP A 59 -6.24 3.98 -9.50
C ASP A 59 -6.42 5.47 -9.78
N CYS A 60 -5.69 5.97 -10.79
CA CYS A 60 -5.74 7.37 -11.18
C CYS A 60 -7.17 7.81 -11.57
N SER A 61 -7.91 6.95 -12.25
CA SER A 61 -9.28 7.24 -12.66
C SER A 61 -10.20 7.43 -11.47
N VAL A 62 -10.10 6.56 -10.48
CA VAL A 62 -10.87 6.64 -9.24
C VAL A 62 -10.44 7.87 -8.43
N ALA A 63 -9.14 8.12 -8.33
CA ALA A 63 -8.60 9.24 -7.57
C ALA A 63 -9.16 10.59 -8.04
N ARG A 64 -9.38 10.76 -9.34
CA ARG A 64 -9.91 12.02 -9.88
C ARG A 64 -11.31 12.36 -9.38
N SER A 65 -12.12 11.37 -9.06
CA SER A 65 -13.49 11.57 -8.61
C SER A 65 -13.69 11.28 -7.12
N HIS A 66 -12.74 10.63 -6.47
CA HIS A 66 -12.85 10.16 -5.09
C HIS A 66 -11.71 10.63 -4.19
N GLY A 67 -11.18 11.81 -4.42
CA GLY A 67 -10.20 12.44 -3.54
C GLY A 67 -8.75 12.33 -3.98
N GLU A 68 -8.40 12.87 -5.08
CA GLU A 68 -7.07 12.94 -5.76
C GLU A 68 -5.85 12.42 -5.00
N VAL A 69 -5.65 12.84 -3.74
CA VAL A 69 -4.50 12.47 -2.90
C VAL A 69 -4.93 11.66 -1.68
N HIS A 70 -6.06 12.02 -1.11
CA HIS A 70 -6.63 11.33 0.06
C HIS A 70 -7.98 10.73 -0.32
N PRO A 71 -8.15 9.40 -0.17
CA PRO A 71 -9.42 8.77 -0.51
C PRO A 71 -10.59 9.32 0.31
N ASP A 72 -11.77 9.35 -0.29
CA ASP A 72 -13.00 9.68 0.43
C ASP A 72 -13.44 8.50 1.33
N GLU A 73 -14.53 8.67 2.08
CA GLU A 73 -14.98 7.66 3.04
C GLU A 73 -15.28 6.31 2.39
N GLU A 74 -15.91 6.30 1.23
CA GLU A 74 -16.21 5.06 0.51
C GLU A 74 -14.94 4.28 0.20
N TRP A 75 -13.93 4.96 -0.33
CA TRP A 75 -12.68 4.31 -0.71
C TRP A 75 -11.79 4.00 0.48
N LYS A 76 -11.87 4.77 1.56
CA LYS A 76 -11.18 4.41 2.81
C LYS A 76 -11.66 3.05 3.32
N ILE A 77 -12.96 2.80 3.26
CA ILE A 77 -13.54 1.52 3.67
C ILE A 77 -13.08 0.39 2.75
N ARG A 78 -13.09 0.61 1.45
CA ARG A 78 -12.66 -0.39 0.47
C ARG A 78 -11.17 -0.73 0.61
N ILE A 79 -10.34 0.28 0.84
CA ILE A 79 -8.90 0.10 1.04
C ILE A 79 -8.65 -0.66 2.34
N ALA A 80 -9.34 -0.30 3.42
CA ALA A 80 -9.22 -1.00 4.69
C ALA A 80 -9.62 -2.47 4.57
N ASP A 81 -10.68 -2.78 3.82
CA ASP A 81 -11.10 -4.14 3.55
C ASP A 81 -10.03 -4.92 2.77
N PHE A 82 -9.45 -4.31 1.74
CA PHE A 82 -8.35 -4.91 0.98
C PHE A 82 -7.16 -5.24 1.88
N VAL A 83 -6.71 -4.27 2.70
CA VAL A 83 -5.58 -4.47 3.60
C VAL A 83 -5.87 -5.58 4.61
N THR A 84 -7.06 -5.59 5.18
CA THR A 84 -7.49 -6.61 6.14
C THR A 84 -7.43 -8.00 5.51
N LYS A 85 -7.95 -8.16 4.30
CA LYS A 85 -7.92 -9.44 3.58
C LYS A 85 -6.51 -9.89 3.26
N GLU A 86 -5.63 -8.98 2.89
CA GLU A 86 -4.24 -9.28 2.62
C GLU A 86 -3.51 -9.77 3.89
N ILE A 87 -3.76 -9.12 5.02
CA ILE A 87 -3.19 -9.52 6.31
C ILE A 87 -3.71 -10.90 6.72
N GLU A 88 -5.02 -11.12 6.65
CA GLU A 88 -5.63 -12.40 6.99
C GLU A 88 -5.11 -13.53 6.10
N SER A 89 -5.04 -13.28 4.80
CA SER A 89 -4.51 -14.26 3.84
C SER A 89 -3.08 -14.65 4.14
N THR A 90 -2.26 -13.74 4.64
CA THR A 90 -0.88 -14.00 4.98
C THR A 90 -0.74 -14.74 6.31
N LEU A 91 -1.47 -14.30 7.34
CA LEU A 91 -1.34 -14.85 8.69
C LEU A 91 -2.06 -16.18 8.86
N TYR A 92 -3.18 -16.39 8.19
CA TYR A 92 -4.02 -17.59 8.35
C TYR A 92 -4.02 -18.46 7.11
N LYS A 93 -2.96 -18.42 6.38
CA LYS A 93 -2.77 -19.25 5.19
C LYS A 93 -2.63 -20.72 5.58
N GLU A 94 -3.48 -21.54 5.04
CA GLU A 94 -3.45 -22.99 5.25
C GLU A 94 -2.52 -23.69 4.27
#